data_0785e4c1253c96979e8cdcf0577cc049
#
_entry.id   0785e4c1253c96979e8cdcf0577cc049
#
_cell.length_a   1.000
_cell.length_b   1.000
_cell.length_c   1.000
_cell.angle_alpha   90.00
_cell.angle_beta   90.00
_cell.angle_gamma   90.00
#
_symmetry.space_group_name_H-M   'P 1'
#
loop_
_entity.id
_entity.type
_entity.pdbx_description
1 polymer ?
#
loop_
_entity_poly.entity_id
_entity_poly.type
_entity_poly.pdbx_seq_one_letter_code
_entity_poly.pdbx_strand_id
1 'polypeptide(L)'
;PKGVPITHSSCDFSTKNIAKTLQYSKNDVDLLPLPLSHSFGLGCLHTSLYVGSTLVLQKNSNTTDILNSIKKYNATTLAAIPSTLSKITSNSHTDSLDPLSNLRLIITNSTFFPPETIRKLKSILKTGIVATYYGLTEASRSTFMIFDDEEKIESVGRPSEGVQIKIQNENNDDKIGEIWVKGQNVINNYWKKEYSENKSDEWLKTGDLGRFDDDGFLYILGRVDDLINISGEKVYPQEIERIVKVLSGIDEVVA
;
A
#
# COMPACT_ATOMS: atom_id res chain seq x y z
N PRO A 1 -17.18 -5.04 -13.40
CA PRO A 1 -16.80 -4.99 -11.97
C PRO A 1 -17.28 -6.25 -11.26
N LYS A 2 -16.45 -6.81 -10.37
CA LYS A 2 -16.83 -7.96 -9.53
C LYS A 2 -17.26 -7.44 -8.15
N GLY A 3 -18.33 -8.00 -7.58
CA GLY A 3 -18.72 -7.71 -6.20
C GLY A 3 -17.83 -8.48 -5.23
N VAL A 4 -17.21 -7.79 -4.29
CA VAL A 4 -16.30 -8.37 -3.29
C VAL A 4 -16.98 -8.33 -1.93
N PRO A 5 -17.54 -9.44 -1.42
CA PRO A 5 -18.15 -9.49 -0.10
C PRO A 5 -17.09 -9.55 0.98
N ILE A 6 -17.01 -8.53 1.81
CA ILE A 6 -16.10 -8.48 2.96
C ILE A 6 -16.88 -8.94 4.19
N THR A 7 -16.41 -10.00 4.85
CA THR A 7 -17.02 -10.48 6.08
C THR A 7 -16.59 -9.64 7.29
N HIS A 8 -17.39 -9.62 8.35
CA HIS A 8 -17.00 -9.00 9.62
C HIS A 8 -15.68 -9.56 10.16
N SER A 9 -15.47 -10.87 10.02
CA SER A 9 -14.23 -11.53 10.45
C SER A 9 -13.01 -11.04 9.68
N SER A 10 -13.10 -10.93 8.34
CA SER A 10 -12.02 -10.42 7.51
C SER A 10 -11.72 -8.94 7.79
N CYS A 11 -12.79 -8.14 8.02
CA CYS A 11 -12.65 -6.73 8.39
C CYS A 11 -11.95 -6.57 9.76
N ASP A 12 -12.40 -7.30 10.78
CA ASP A 12 -11.81 -7.28 12.13
C ASP A 12 -10.35 -7.72 12.12
N PHE A 13 -10.03 -8.80 11.41
CA PHE A 13 -8.67 -9.30 11.24
C PHE A 13 -7.75 -8.24 10.62
N SER A 14 -8.15 -7.65 9.49
CA SER A 14 -7.35 -6.62 8.82
C SER A 14 -7.18 -5.37 9.68
N THR A 15 -8.24 -4.96 10.39
CA THR A 15 -8.22 -3.80 11.28
C THR A 15 -7.24 -3.99 12.44
N LYS A 16 -7.25 -5.18 13.08
CA LYS A 16 -6.32 -5.51 14.17
C LYS A 16 -4.86 -5.52 13.69
N ASN A 17 -4.61 -6.08 12.51
CA ASN A 17 -3.26 -6.09 11.92
C ASN A 17 -2.76 -4.66 11.62
N ILE A 18 -3.61 -3.78 11.07
CA ILE A 18 -3.26 -2.38 10.85
C ILE A 18 -2.92 -1.72 12.19
N ALA A 19 -3.83 -1.82 13.17
CA ALA A 19 -3.66 -1.17 14.48
C ALA A 19 -2.37 -1.63 15.18
N LYS A 20 -2.10 -2.94 15.17
CA LYS A 20 -0.91 -3.53 15.79
C LYS A 20 0.37 -3.13 15.06
N THR A 21 0.42 -3.32 13.75
CA THR A 21 1.65 -3.10 12.96
C THR A 21 2.06 -1.64 12.93
N LEU A 22 1.10 -0.73 12.80
CA LEU A 22 1.34 0.72 12.70
C LEU A 22 1.16 1.44 14.04
N GLN A 23 0.98 0.67 15.13
CA GLN A 23 0.88 1.17 16.49
C GLN A 23 -0.19 2.27 16.67
N TYR A 24 -1.35 2.09 16.02
CA TYR A 24 -2.46 3.02 16.21
C TYR A 24 -2.99 2.99 17.63
N SER A 25 -3.36 4.14 18.15
CA SER A 25 -3.85 4.31 19.52
C SER A 25 -5.00 5.33 19.59
N LYS A 26 -5.70 5.36 20.72
CA LYS A 26 -6.75 6.33 21.00
C LYS A 26 -6.29 7.79 21.01
N ASN A 27 -4.98 8.01 21.14
CA ASN A 27 -4.39 9.36 21.16
C ASN A 27 -4.12 9.90 19.76
N ASP A 28 -4.34 9.09 18.72
CA ASP A 28 -4.12 9.53 17.34
C ASP A 28 -5.23 10.46 16.85
N VAL A 29 -4.81 11.39 16.03
CA VAL A 29 -5.68 12.22 15.18
C VAL A 29 -5.34 11.86 13.75
N ASP A 30 -6.19 11.07 13.12
CA ASP A 30 -5.98 10.49 11.79
C ASP A 30 -6.58 11.39 10.71
N LEU A 31 -5.75 12.00 9.89
CA LEU A 31 -6.21 12.81 8.76
C LEU A 31 -6.40 11.94 7.53
N LEU A 32 -7.63 11.90 7.02
CA LEU A 32 -8.05 11.04 5.93
C LEU A 32 -8.61 11.84 4.75
N PRO A 33 -7.76 12.25 3.78
CA PRO A 33 -8.19 12.88 2.53
C PRO A 33 -8.48 11.83 1.43
N LEU A 34 -9.05 10.69 1.81
CA LEU A 34 -9.36 9.57 0.92
C LEU A 34 -10.85 9.22 0.96
N PRO A 35 -11.44 8.79 -0.16
CA PRO A 35 -12.83 8.39 -0.18
C PRO A 35 -13.07 7.11 0.64
N LEU A 36 -14.13 7.10 1.46
CA LEU A 36 -14.54 5.92 2.22
C LEU A 36 -15.14 4.80 1.34
N SER A 37 -15.45 5.10 0.08
CA SER A 37 -15.88 4.11 -0.90
C SER A 37 -14.76 3.21 -1.41
N HIS A 38 -13.50 3.56 -1.12
CA HIS A 38 -12.33 2.75 -1.45
C HIS A 38 -11.84 2.00 -0.22
N SER A 39 -11.34 0.76 -0.41
CA SER A 39 -10.87 -0.11 0.68
C SER A 39 -9.79 0.51 1.55
N PHE A 40 -8.96 1.40 1.01
CA PHE A 40 -7.95 2.12 1.77
C PHE A 40 -8.58 3.07 2.78
N GLY A 41 -9.44 3.99 2.34
CA GLY A 41 -10.11 4.94 3.23
C GLY A 41 -11.02 4.24 4.24
N LEU A 42 -11.77 3.22 3.79
CA LEU A 42 -12.64 2.43 4.67
C LEU A 42 -11.84 1.71 5.77
N GLY A 43 -10.66 1.16 5.44
CA GLY A 43 -9.81 0.51 6.43
C GLY A 43 -9.23 1.48 7.46
N CYS A 44 -8.90 2.72 7.08
CA CYS A 44 -8.50 3.76 8.04
C CYS A 44 -9.65 4.10 8.99
N LEU A 45 -10.88 4.24 8.47
CA LEU A 45 -12.07 4.45 9.30
C LEU A 45 -12.26 3.31 10.32
N HIS A 46 -12.19 2.05 9.88
CA HIS A 46 -12.31 0.90 10.77
C HIS A 46 -11.24 0.89 11.85
N THR A 47 -9.99 1.22 11.48
CA THR A 47 -8.87 1.28 12.42
C THR A 47 -9.09 2.38 13.47
N SER A 48 -9.48 3.59 13.05
CA SER A 48 -9.77 4.69 13.97
C SER A 48 -10.91 4.36 14.93
N LEU A 49 -11.99 3.73 14.43
CA LEU A 49 -13.10 3.28 15.29
C LEU A 49 -12.67 2.19 16.27
N TYR A 50 -11.86 1.24 15.82
CA TYR A 50 -11.38 0.13 16.65
C TYR A 50 -10.51 0.59 17.81
N VAL A 51 -9.57 1.52 17.57
CA VAL A 51 -8.68 2.02 18.63
C VAL A 51 -9.27 3.18 19.42
N GLY A 52 -10.40 3.77 18.96
CA GLY A 52 -11.03 4.94 19.57
C GLY A 52 -10.27 6.24 19.34
N SER A 53 -9.57 6.38 18.22
CA SER A 53 -8.88 7.60 17.82
C SER A 53 -9.83 8.64 17.22
N THR A 54 -9.32 9.86 17.02
CA THR A 54 -10.05 10.90 16.30
C THR A 54 -9.79 10.75 14.80
N LEU A 55 -10.86 10.71 13.99
CA LEU A 55 -10.76 10.70 12.54
C LEU A 55 -11.20 12.04 11.96
N VAL A 56 -10.33 12.69 11.21
CA VAL A 56 -10.60 13.92 10.46
C VAL A 56 -10.82 13.59 9.00
N LEU A 57 -12.08 13.57 8.57
CA LEU A 57 -12.44 13.35 7.17
C LEU A 57 -12.25 14.64 6.38
N GLN A 58 -11.42 14.59 5.35
CA GLN A 58 -11.20 15.71 4.45
C GLN A 58 -11.85 15.43 3.09
N LYS A 59 -12.57 16.43 2.57
CA LYS A 59 -13.38 16.27 1.34
C LYS A 59 -12.54 16.10 0.07
N ASN A 60 -11.31 16.62 0.07
CA ASN A 60 -10.43 16.60 -1.10
C ASN A 60 -8.99 16.27 -0.71
N SER A 61 -8.16 15.92 -1.70
CA SER A 61 -6.74 15.62 -1.54
C SER A 61 -5.82 16.76 -2.00
N ASN A 62 -6.30 18.02 -1.97
CA ASN A 62 -5.48 19.19 -2.27
C ASN A 62 -4.35 19.31 -1.23
N THR A 63 -3.12 19.51 -1.69
CA THR A 63 -1.92 19.51 -0.84
C THR A 63 -1.94 20.63 0.20
N THR A 64 -2.36 21.83 -0.17
CA THR A 64 -2.48 22.97 0.73
C THR A 64 -3.50 22.72 1.83
N ASP A 65 -4.66 22.16 1.47
CA ASP A 65 -5.71 21.84 2.44
C ASP A 65 -5.28 20.72 3.40
N ILE A 66 -4.50 19.73 2.92
CA ILE A 66 -3.92 18.68 3.76
C ILE A 66 -2.98 19.30 4.79
N LEU A 67 -2.02 20.11 4.38
CA LEU A 67 -1.05 20.76 5.28
C LEU A 67 -1.75 21.68 6.30
N ASN A 68 -2.75 22.45 5.87
CA ASN A 68 -3.56 23.27 6.76
C ASN A 68 -4.36 22.43 7.77
N SER A 69 -4.91 21.30 7.34
CA SER A 69 -5.66 20.40 8.22
C SER A 69 -4.77 19.70 9.24
N ILE A 70 -3.55 19.28 8.85
CA ILE A 70 -2.57 18.73 9.81
C ILE A 70 -2.33 19.72 10.94
N LYS A 71 -2.05 20.99 10.60
CA LYS A 71 -1.82 22.05 11.59
C LYS A 71 -3.07 22.37 12.41
N LYS A 72 -4.21 22.52 11.76
CA LYS A 72 -5.48 22.91 12.39
C LYS A 72 -5.97 21.90 13.43
N TYR A 73 -5.86 20.60 13.10
CA TYR A 73 -6.38 19.52 13.94
C TYR A 73 -5.31 18.84 14.76
N ASN A 74 -4.04 19.28 14.69
CA ASN A 74 -2.88 18.63 15.30
C ASN A 74 -2.84 17.14 14.92
N ALA A 75 -3.01 16.83 13.62
CA ALA A 75 -3.01 15.46 13.13
C ALA A 75 -1.69 14.76 13.47
N THR A 76 -1.79 13.52 13.89
CA THR A 76 -0.64 12.66 14.21
C THR A 76 -0.38 11.62 13.15
N THR A 77 -1.38 11.29 12.34
CA THR A 77 -1.28 10.34 11.24
C THR A 77 -1.90 10.91 9.96
N LEU A 78 -1.37 10.49 8.82
CA LEU A 78 -1.85 10.86 7.49
C LEU A 78 -1.92 9.63 6.60
N ALA A 79 -3.08 9.35 6.04
CA ALA A 79 -3.26 8.35 4.99
C ALA A 79 -3.42 9.05 3.63
N ALA A 80 -2.49 8.82 2.70
CA ALA A 80 -2.55 9.46 1.37
C ALA A 80 -1.96 8.57 0.28
N ILE A 81 -2.39 8.76 -0.97
CA ILE A 81 -1.83 8.04 -2.12
C ILE A 81 -0.45 8.60 -2.50
N PRO A 82 0.42 7.80 -3.14
CA PRO A 82 1.79 8.21 -3.49
C PRO A 82 1.85 9.51 -4.28
N SER A 83 0.97 9.71 -5.26
CA SER A 83 0.96 10.93 -6.08
C SER A 83 0.66 12.19 -5.26
N THR A 84 -0.20 12.11 -4.23
CA THR A 84 -0.44 13.22 -3.30
C THR A 84 0.80 13.51 -2.46
N LEU A 85 1.47 12.47 -1.93
CA LEU A 85 2.69 12.61 -1.16
C LEU A 85 3.85 13.19 -1.99
N SER A 86 4.00 12.73 -3.23
CA SER A 86 4.98 13.28 -4.17
C SER A 86 4.72 14.76 -4.46
N LYS A 87 3.46 15.16 -4.70
CA LYS A 87 3.10 16.58 -4.88
C LYS A 87 3.38 17.42 -3.65
N ILE A 88 3.10 16.91 -2.45
CA ILE A 88 3.43 17.60 -1.19
C ILE A 88 4.95 17.82 -1.11
N THR A 89 5.74 16.78 -1.35
CA THR A 89 7.20 16.84 -1.22
C THR A 89 7.89 17.60 -2.34
N SER A 90 7.29 17.72 -3.53
CA SER A 90 7.84 18.50 -4.66
C SER A 90 7.72 20.01 -4.48
N ASN A 91 6.83 20.48 -3.60
CA ASN A 91 6.71 21.91 -3.31
C ASN A 91 8.00 22.42 -2.63
N SER A 92 8.70 23.31 -3.32
CA SER A 92 10.08 23.74 -3.04
C SER A 92 10.26 24.64 -1.80
N HIS A 93 9.18 25.04 -1.15
CA HIS A 93 9.27 25.88 0.05
C HIS A 93 9.32 24.98 1.30
N THR A 94 10.51 24.78 1.85
CA THR A 94 10.75 23.98 3.07
C THR A 94 9.86 24.39 4.23
N ASP A 95 9.60 25.67 4.42
CA ASP A 95 8.72 26.19 5.48
C ASP A 95 7.26 25.73 5.35
N SER A 96 6.82 25.38 4.13
CA SER A 96 5.48 24.83 3.89
C SER A 96 5.30 23.37 4.35
N LEU A 97 6.40 22.65 4.60
CA LEU A 97 6.40 21.24 5.00
C LEU A 97 6.47 21.05 6.53
N ASP A 98 6.67 22.09 7.30
CA ASP A 98 6.72 22.06 8.77
C ASP A 98 5.56 21.27 9.41
N PRO A 99 4.30 21.38 8.92
CA PRO A 99 3.21 20.62 9.50
C PRO A 99 3.43 19.10 9.48
N LEU A 100 4.14 18.57 8.47
CA LEU A 100 4.43 17.13 8.36
C LEU A 100 5.33 16.64 9.51
N SER A 101 6.19 17.51 10.06
CA SER A 101 7.11 17.13 11.14
C SER A 101 6.39 16.70 12.43
N ASN A 102 5.12 17.06 12.58
CA ASN A 102 4.27 16.67 13.71
C ASN A 102 3.65 15.27 13.56
N LEU A 103 3.69 14.71 12.34
CA LEU A 103 3.14 13.39 12.10
C LEU A 103 4.08 12.32 12.65
N ARG A 104 3.50 11.35 13.36
CA ARG A 104 4.20 10.13 13.75
C ARG A 104 4.11 9.02 12.72
N LEU A 105 3.11 9.10 11.82
CA LEU A 105 2.87 8.08 10.80
C LEU A 105 2.33 8.72 9.52
N ILE A 106 2.95 8.35 8.40
CA ILE A 106 2.37 8.50 7.07
C ILE A 106 2.21 7.10 6.50
N ILE A 107 0.98 6.76 6.10
CA ILE A 107 0.68 5.49 5.43
C ILE A 107 0.17 5.74 4.02
N THR A 108 0.65 4.92 3.10
CA THR A 108 0.19 4.89 1.71
C THR A 108 -0.13 3.47 1.28
N ASN A 109 -0.72 3.34 0.10
CA ASN A 109 -0.83 2.07 -0.60
C ASN A 109 -0.54 2.34 -2.06
N SER A 110 0.12 1.47 -2.72
CA SER A 110 0.22 1.45 -4.19
C SER A 110 1.19 0.36 -4.62
N THR A 111 1.21 0.08 -5.90
CA THR A 111 2.20 -0.76 -6.54
C THR A 111 3.58 -0.11 -6.58
N PHE A 112 3.66 1.21 -6.66
CA PHE A 112 4.92 1.94 -6.70
C PHE A 112 4.88 3.22 -5.84
N PHE A 113 5.83 3.33 -4.93
CA PHE A 113 6.06 4.53 -4.13
C PHE A 113 7.48 5.04 -4.39
N PRO A 114 7.66 6.24 -5.01
CA PRO A 114 8.98 6.69 -5.42
C PRO A 114 9.97 6.77 -4.25
N PRO A 115 11.15 6.12 -4.35
CA PRO A 115 12.15 6.10 -3.27
C PRO A 115 12.57 7.50 -2.81
N GLU A 116 12.70 8.46 -3.72
CA GLU A 116 13.02 9.86 -3.41
C GLU A 116 11.96 10.54 -2.52
N THR A 117 10.67 10.23 -2.79
CA THR A 117 9.56 10.73 -1.96
C THR A 117 9.64 10.15 -0.56
N ILE A 118 9.93 8.85 -0.44
CA ILE A 118 10.10 8.16 0.85
C ILE A 118 11.24 8.81 1.64
N ARG A 119 12.43 8.97 1.02
CA ARG A 119 13.61 9.60 1.65
C ARG A 119 13.29 11.00 2.15
N LYS A 120 12.61 11.81 1.32
CA LYS A 120 12.22 13.18 1.69
C LYS A 120 11.23 13.19 2.85
N LEU A 121 10.21 12.33 2.83
CA LEU A 121 9.27 12.21 3.95
C LEU A 121 9.98 11.76 5.23
N LYS A 122 10.86 10.77 5.18
CA LYS A 122 11.66 10.33 6.34
C LYS A 122 12.51 11.45 6.90
N SER A 123 13.12 12.28 6.06
CA SER A 123 13.93 13.43 6.52
C SER A 123 13.10 14.49 7.25
N ILE A 124 11.83 14.67 6.84
CA ILE A 124 10.91 15.63 7.46
C ILE A 124 10.37 15.08 8.79
N LEU A 125 9.92 13.82 8.79
CA LEU A 125 9.31 13.20 9.98
C LEU A 125 10.31 12.97 11.13
N LYS A 126 11.61 12.90 10.85
CA LYS A 126 12.70 12.62 11.80
C LYS A 126 12.54 11.31 12.56
N THR A 127 11.53 11.19 13.41
CA THR A 127 11.23 10.00 14.23
C THR A 127 9.93 9.31 13.84
N GLY A 128 9.18 9.89 12.91
CA GLY A 128 7.91 9.33 12.45
C GLY A 128 8.11 8.15 11.48
N ILE A 129 7.08 7.37 11.32
CA ILE A 129 7.04 6.18 10.45
C ILE A 129 6.48 6.57 9.09
N VAL A 130 7.16 6.18 8.02
CA VAL A 130 6.61 6.12 6.66
C VAL A 130 6.37 4.65 6.36
N ALA A 131 5.14 4.30 5.98
CA ALA A 131 4.74 2.92 5.74
C ALA A 131 3.92 2.77 4.45
N THR A 132 3.99 1.58 3.86
CA THR A 132 3.08 1.15 2.80
C THR A 132 2.58 -0.26 3.07
N TYR A 133 1.60 -0.69 2.30
CA TYR A 133 1.13 -2.07 2.31
C TYR A 133 0.76 -2.52 0.90
N TYR A 134 0.85 -3.82 0.66
CA TYR A 134 0.30 -4.47 -0.52
C TYR A 134 -0.98 -5.23 -0.15
N GLY A 135 -1.93 -5.18 -1.05
CA GLY A 135 -3.17 -5.92 -0.95
C GLY A 135 -4.17 -5.51 -2.03
N LEU A 136 -5.16 -6.35 -2.18
CA LEU A 136 -6.26 -6.20 -3.12
C LEU A 136 -7.56 -5.95 -2.33
N THR A 137 -8.63 -5.59 -3.02
CA THR A 137 -9.96 -5.58 -2.39
C THR A 137 -10.32 -6.97 -1.87
N GLU A 138 -9.92 -8.01 -2.59
CA GLU A 138 -10.10 -9.42 -2.27
C GLU A 138 -9.20 -9.95 -1.14
N ALA A 139 -8.07 -9.27 -0.89
CA ALA A 139 -7.07 -9.65 0.12
C ALA A 139 -6.43 -8.38 0.71
N SER A 140 -7.16 -7.71 1.59
CA SER A 140 -6.74 -6.42 2.14
C SER A 140 -5.53 -6.56 3.06
N ARG A 141 -4.52 -5.68 2.88
CA ARG A 141 -3.33 -5.59 3.76
C ARG A 141 -2.60 -6.90 3.94
N SER A 142 -2.27 -7.53 2.82
CA SER A 142 -1.55 -8.81 2.81
C SER A 142 -0.10 -8.68 3.28
N THR A 143 0.53 -7.52 3.05
CA THR A 143 1.85 -7.18 3.62
C THR A 143 1.85 -5.80 4.24
N PHE A 144 2.88 -5.52 5.05
CA PHE A 144 3.25 -4.17 5.49
C PHE A 144 4.74 -3.94 5.30
N MET A 145 5.08 -2.73 4.85
CA MET A 145 6.44 -2.20 4.80
C MET A 145 6.51 -0.95 5.67
N ILE A 146 7.43 -0.95 6.63
CA ILE A 146 7.89 0.23 7.33
C ILE A 146 9.25 0.56 6.73
N PHE A 147 9.40 1.77 6.18
CA PHE A 147 10.62 2.16 5.47
C PHE A 147 11.71 2.59 6.47
N ASP A 148 12.29 1.65 7.17
CA ASP A 148 13.41 1.83 8.10
C ASP A 148 14.75 1.38 7.50
N ASP A 149 14.73 0.52 6.48
CA ASP A 149 15.87 0.01 5.75
C ASP A 149 15.90 0.54 4.31
N GLU A 150 17.01 1.21 3.95
CA GLU A 150 17.20 1.79 2.61
C GLU A 150 17.33 0.72 1.51
N GLU A 151 17.90 -0.44 1.84
CA GLU A 151 18.07 -1.53 0.87
C GLU A 151 16.73 -2.18 0.49
N LYS A 152 15.70 -1.99 1.32
CA LYS A 152 14.35 -2.55 1.11
C LYS A 152 13.34 -1.51 0.61
N ILE A 153 13.78 -0.33 0.22
CA ILE A 153 12.92 0.82 -0.10
C ILE A 153 11.91 0.56 -1.25
N GLU A 154 12.20 -0.38 -2.13
CA GLU A 154 11.32 -0.77 -3.25
C GLU A 154 10.38 -1.94 -2.88
N SER A 155 10.52 -2.51 -1.67
CA SER A 155 9.67 -3.60 -1.22
C SER A 155 8.30 -3.11 -0.76
N VAL A 156 7.30 -3.99 -0.87
CA VAL A 156 5.99 -3.81 -0.25
C VAL A 156 5.89 -4.50 1.12
N GLY A 157 7.02 -4.92 1.66
CA GLY A 157 7.17 -5.47 3.00
C GLY A 157 7.01 -6.98 3.12
N ARG A 158 6.74 -7.41 4.34
CA ARG A 158 6.58 -8.81 4.71
C ARG A 158 5.10 -9.16 4.90
N PRO A 159 4.73 -10.44 4.77
CA PRO A 159 3.36 -10.88 5.06
C PRO A 159 2.89 -10.43 6.44
N SER A 160 1.65 -9.95 6.49
CA SER A 160 0.98 -9.60 7.74
C SER A 160 0.85 -10.81 8.65
N GLU A 161 0.76 -10.61 9.96
CA GLU A 161 0.54 -11.71 10.91
C GLU A 161 -0.71 -12.52 10.53
N GLY A 162 -0.57 -13.82 10.42
CA GLY A 162 -1.66 -14.73 10.01
C GLY A 162 -1.98 -14.73 8.52
N VAL A 163 -1.18 -14.04 7.70
CA VAL A 163 -1.26 -14.10 6.23
C VAL A 163 -0.09 -14.91 5.69
N GLN A 164 -0.37 -15.80 4.76
CA GLN A 164 0.62 -16.57 4.03
C GLN A 164 0.67 -16.08 2.58
N ILE A 165 1.87 -15.93 2.06
CA ILE A 165 2.10 -15.55 0.67
C ILE A 165 3.10 -16.54 0.07
N LYS A 166 2.83 -17.00 -1.15
CA LYS A 166 3.78 -17.79 -1.93
C LYS A 166 3.89 -17.26 -3.34
N ILE A 167 5.02 -17.50 -3.95
CA ILE A 167 5.27 -17.22 -5.37
C ILE A 167 5.06 -18.51 -6.13
N GLN A 168 4.10 -18.50 -7.04
CA GLN A 168 3.78 -19.66 -7.87
C GLN A 168 4.30 -19.43 -9.28
N ASN A 169 5.18 -20.32 -9.74
CA ASN A 169 5.73 -20.33 -11.08
C ASN A 169 5.57 -21.72 -11.70
N GLU A 170 5.62 -21.78 -13.02
CA GLU A 170 5.51 -23.03 -13.77
C GLU A 170 6.80 -23.85 -13.69
N ASN A 171 7.94 -23.18 -13.63
CA ASN A 171 9.26 -23.78 -13.49
C ASN A 171 9.76 -23.50 -12.08
N ASN A 172 9.95 -24.52 -11.25
CA ASN A 172 10.39 -24.39 -9.85
C ASN A 172 11.75 -23.69 -9.65
N ASP A 173 12.47 -23.34 -10.72
CA ASP A 173 13.78 -22.69 -10.68
C ASP A 173 13.71 -21.15 -10.74
N ASP A 174 12.57 -20.57 -11.13
CA ASP A 174 12.43 -19.11 -11.21
C ASP A 174 12.01 -18.54 -9.86
N LYS A 175 12.77 -17.56 -9.37
CA LYS A 175 12.42 -16.79 -8.15
C LYS A 175 11.19 -15.88 -8.35
N ILE A 176 10.76 -15.67 -9.60
CA ILE A 176 9.65 -14.77 -9.99
C ILE A 176 8.44 -15.62 -10.40
N GLY A 177 7.27 -15.23 -9.94
CA GLY A 177 6.02 -15.90 -10.29
C GLY A 177 4.79 -15.13 -9.82
N GLU A 178 3.61 -15.73 -10.02
CA GLU A 178 2.36 -15.17 -9.56
C GLU A 178 2.29 -15.20 -8.02
N ILE A 179 1.90 -14.08 -7.44
CA ILE A 179 1.69 -13.94 -5.99
C ILE A 179 0.36 -14.59 -5.63
N TRP A 180 0.43 -15.57 -4.75
CA TRP A 180 -0.75 -16.20 -4.19
C TRP A 180 -0.85 -15.93 -2.70
N VAL A 181 -2.04 -15.55 -2.24
CA VAL A 181 -2.29 -15.14 -0.85
C VAL A 181 -3.29 -16.08 -0.19
N LYS A 182 -3.07 -16.41 1.08
CA LYS A 182 -3.98 -17.16 1.94
C LYS A 182 -4.01 -16.54 3.33
N GLY A 183 -5.19 -16.34 3.89
CA GLY A 183 -5.37 -15.78 5.25
C GLY A 183 -6.81 -15.35 5.51
N GLN A 184 -7.07 -14.90 6.74
CA GLN A 184 -8.40 -14.40 7.12
C GLN A 184 -8.77 -13.06 6.43
N ASN A 185 -7.80 -12.37 5.86
CA ASN A 185 -8.00 -11.16 5.05
C ASN A 185 -8.53 -11.46 3.64
N VAL A 186 -8.50 -12.74 3.21
CA VAL A 186 -8.92 -13.17 1.87
C VAL A 186 -10.43 -13.44 1.85
N ILE A 187 -11.11 -12.95 0.80
CA ILE A 187 -12.53 -13.26 0.59
C ILE A 187 -12.71 -14.73 0.23
N ASN A 188 -13.84 -15.30 0.65
CA ASN A 188 -14.18 -16.69 0.32
C ASN A 188 -14.67 -16.84 -1.12
N ASN A 189 -15.50 -15.91 -1.59
CA ASN A 189 -16.13 -15.97 -2.92
C ASN A 189 -16.51 -14.56 -3.38
N TYR A 190 -16.63 -14.35 -4.69
CA TYR A 190 -17.30 -13.16 -5.23
C TYR A 190 -18.81 -13.19 -5.01
N TRP A 191 -19.48 -12.06 -5.09
CA TRP A 191 -20.91 -11.89 -4.82
C TRP A 191 -21.82 -12.80 -5.65
N LYS A 192 -21.44 -13.14 -6.87
CA LYS A 192 -22.18 -14.11 -7.71
C LYS A 192 -21.40 -15.41 -7.78
N LYS A 193 -22.11 -16.57 -7.67
CA LYS A 193 -21.52 -17.91 -7.77
C LYS A 193 -20.74 -18.13 -9.07
N GLU A 194 -21.11 -17.43 -10.14
CA GLU A 194 -20.42 -17.46 -11.44
C GLU A 194 -18.94 -17.05 -11.36
N TYR A 195 -18.56 -16.32 -10.30
CA TYR A 195 -17.20 -15.85 -10.06
C TYR A 195 -16.54 -16.55 -8.87
N SER A 196 -17.15 -17.63 -8.35
CA SER A 196 -16.65 -18.35 -7.18
C SER A 196 -15.49 -19.31 -7.55
N GLU A 197 -14.38 -18.78 -7.97
CA GLU A 197 -13.17 -19.56 -8.23
C GLU A 197 -12.31 -19.74 -6.97
N ASN A 198 -12.60 -19.01 -5.89
CA ASN A 198 -11.83 -19.02 -4.65
C ASN A 198 -12.64 -19.58 -3.49
N LYS A 199 -12.20 -20.68 -2.91
CA LYS A 199 -12.73 -21.25 -1.67
C LYS A 199 -11.84 -20.81 -0.50
N SER A 200 -12.43 -20.73 0.71
CA SER A 200 -11.74 -20.28 1.93
C SER A 200 -10.47 -21.06 2.28
N ASP A 201 -10.37 -22.29 1.84
CA ASP A 201 -9.20 -23.15 2.06
C ASP A 201 -8.19 -23.11 0.93
N GLU A 202 -8.45 -22.37 -0.13
CA GLU A 202 -7.61 -22.27 -1.31
C GLU A 202 -6.82 -20.95 -1.32
N TRP A 203 -5.73 -20.94 -2.07
CA TRP A 203 -4.94 -19.76 -2.32
C TRP A 203 -5.63 -18.81 -3.29
N LEU A 204 -5.74 -17.54 -2.93
CA LEU A 204 -6.17 -16.48 -3.85
C LEU A 204 -5.04 -16.22 -4.85
N LYS A 205 -5.31 -16.41 -6.13
CA LYS A 205 -4.47 -15.96 -7.24
C LYS A 205 -4.68 -14.46 -7.41
N THR A 206 -3.63 -13.66 -7.20
CA THR A 206 -3.77 -12.20 -7.24
C THR A 206 -3.74 -11.65 -8.65
N GLY A 207 -3.12 -12.38 -9.59
CA GLY A 207 -2.79 -11.89 -10.91
C GLY A 207 -1.61 -10.91 -10.92
N ASP A 208 -0.95 -10.70 -9.78
CA ASP A 208 0.27 -9.90 -9.67
C ASP A 208 1.49 -10.81 -9.70
N LEU A 209 2.55 -10.35 -10.35
CA LEU A 209 3.85 -10.98 -10.39
C LEU A 209 4.76 -10.40 -9.32
N GLY A 210 5.57 -11.25 -8.69
CA GLY A 210 6.50 -10.79 -7.68
C GLY A 210 7.55 -11.82 -7.32
N ARG A 211 8.40 -11.43 -6.37
CA ARG A 211 9.42 -12.28 -5.79
C ARG A 211 9.64 -11.93 -4.33
N PHE A 212 10.16 -12.87 -3.57
CA PHE A 212 10.76 -12.60 -2.26
C PHE A 212 12.28 -12.43 -2.39
N ASP A 213 12.84 -11.59 -1.53
CA ASP A 213 14.27 -11.65 -1.26
C ASP A 213 14.57 -12.69 -0.15
N ASP A 214 15.86 -12.84 0.15
CA ASP A 214 16.33 -13.83 1.14
C ASP A 214 15.90 -13.47 2.58
N ASP A 215 15.54 -12.21 2.83
CA ASP A 215 15.01 -11.71 4.12
C ASP A 215 13.48 -11.82 4.21
N GLY A 216 12.80 -12.29 3.17
CA GLY A 216 11.36 -12.48 3.14
C GLY A 216 10.56 -11.19 2.85
N PHE A 217 11.19 -10.20 2.25
CA PHE A 217 10.49 -9.02 1.73
C PHE A 217 9.94 -9.28 0.34
N LEU A 218 8.69 -8.87 0.11
CA LEU A 218 7.99 -9.02 -1.17
C LEU A 218 8.24 -7.82 -2.08
N TYR A 219 8.56 -8.10 -3.33
CA TYR A 219 8.69 -7.11 -4.41
C TYR A 219 7.66 -7.40 -5.48
N ILE A 220 6.90 -6.38 -5.89
CA ILE A 220 5.93 -6.46 -6.98
C ILE A 220 6.62 -6.09 -8.28
N LEU A 221 6.43 -6.88 -9.32
CA LEU A 221 7.08 -6.72 -10.63
C LEU A 221 6.10 -6.34 -11.74
N GLY A 222 4.80 -6.51 -11.52
CA GLY A 222 3.75 -6.19 -12.49
C GLY A 222 2.54 -7.08 -12.37
N ARG A 223 1.74 -7.13 -13.45
CA ARG A 223 0.59 -8.01 -13.60
C ARG A 223 0.94 -9.18 -14.50
N VAL A 224 0.33 -10.34 -14.23
CA VAL A 224 0.45 -11.51 -15.10
C VAL A 224 -0.06 -11.21 -16.50
N ASP A 225 -1.19 -10.49 -16.60
CA ASP A 225 -1.84 -10.15 -17.87
C ASP A 225 -1.08 -9.07 -18.68
N ASP A 226 -0.23 -8.27 -18.03
CA ASP A 226 0.52 -7.20 -18.68
C ASP A 226 1.93 -7.65 -19.10
N LEU A 227 2.28 -8.92 -18.87
CA LEU A 227 3.60 -9.46 -19.21
C LEU A 227 3.83 -9.47 -20.71
N ILE A 228 4.88 -8.79 -21.15
CA ILE A 228 5.29 -8.73 -22.56
C ILE A 228 6.22 -9.92 -22.84
N ASN A 229 5.87 -10.74 -23.82
CA ASN A 229 6.72 -11.85 -24.27
C ASN A 229 7.35 -11.50 -25.63
N ILE A 230 8.66 -11.34 -25.65
CA ILE A 230 9.42 -11.04 -26.88
C ILE A 230 10.34 -12.24 -27.16
N SER A 231 9.97 -13.06 -28.14
CA SER A 231 10.77 -14.21 -28.58
C SER A 231 11.13 -15.20 -27.46
N GLY A 232 10.27 -15.34 -26.46
CA GLY A 232 10.50 -16.23 -25.31
C GLY A 232 11.09 -15.53 -24.08
N GLU A 233 11.53 -14.29 -24.21
CA GLU A 233 11.96 -13.47 -23.05
C GLU A 233 10.76 -12.73 -22.47
N LYS A 234 10.65 -12.80 -21.12
CA LYS A 234 9.61 -12.13 -20.37
C LYS A 234 10.09 -10.73 -19.98
N VAL A 235 9.40 -9.70 -20.45
CA VAL A 235 9.69 -8.30 -20.14
C VAL A 235 8.54 -7.75 -19.28
N TYR A 236 8.89 -7.17 -18.16
CA TYR A 236 7.92 -6.58 -17.22
C TYR A 236 7.75 -5.08 -17.54
N PRO A 237 6.53 -4.60 -17.86
CA PRO A 237 6.27 -3.19 -18.19
C PRO A 237 6.86 -2.23 -17.14
N GLN A 238 6.75 -2.55 -15.86
CA GLN A 238 7.29 -1.73 -14.78
C GLN A 238 8.83 -1.57 -14.81
N GLU A 239 9.56 -2.55 -15.34
CA GLU A 239 11.02 -2.42 -15.52
C GLU A 239 11.34 -1.38 -16.59
N ILE A 240 10.58 -1.40 -17.71
CA ILE A 240 10.71 -0.40 -18.77
C ILE A 240 10.37 1.00 -18.22
N GLU A 241 9.22 1.11 -17.54
CA GLU A 241 8.76 2.35 -16.93
C GLU A 241 9.79 2.93 -15.94
N ARG A 242 10.39 2.08 -15.12
CA ARG A 242 11.42 2.47 -14.15
C ARG A 242 12.68 3.00 -14.83
N ILE A 243 13.16 2.33 -15.89
CA ILE A 243 14.34 2.75 -16.63
C ILE A 243 14.09 4.07 -17.36
N VAL A 244 12.93 4.20 -18.00
CA VAL A 244 12.58 5.40 -18.76
C VAL A 244 12.32 6.60 -17.85
N LYS A 245 11.73 6.40 -16.69
CA LYS A 245 11.38 7.47 -15.74
C LYS A 245 12.58 8.21 -15.15
N VAL A 246 13.79 7.59 -15.15
CA VAL A 246 15.01 8.28 -14.67
C VAL A 246 15.61 9.23 -15.70
N LEU A 247 15.10 9.23 -16.96
CA LEU A 247 15.54 10.15 -17.99
C LEU A 247 14.99 11.56 -17.74
N SER A 248 15.84 12.56 -17.87
CA SER A 248 15.44 13.95 -17.69
C SER A 248 14.36 14.39 -18.68
N GLY A 249 13.34 15.10 -18.21
CA GLY A 249 12.25 15.62 -19.04
C GLY A 249 11.07 14.66 -19.25
N ILE A 250 11.04 13.54 -18.51
CA ILE A 250 9.92 12.59 -18.51
C ILE A 250 9.17 12.70 -17.19
N ASP A 251 7.91 13.15 -17.25
CA ASP A 251 7.04 13.25 -16.08
C ASP A 251 6.30 11.94 -15.78
N GLU A 252 5.77 11.28 -16.82
CA GLU A 252 5.04 10.02 -16.73
C GLU A 252 5.44 9.08 -17.88
N VAL A 253 5.44 7.79 -17.60
CA VAL A 253 5.68 6.71 -18.56
C VAL A 253 4.75 5.56 -18.30
N VAL A 254 4.22 4.95 -19.34
CA VAL A 254 3.42 3.73 -19.33
C VAL A 254 3.93 2.83 -20.46
N ALA A 255 4.24 1.58 -20.17
CA ALA A 255 4.70 0.59 -21.13
C ALA A 255 3.62 -0.48 -21.40
#